data_f06939aff3e1f8621a503263fe2bc357
#
_entry.id   f06939aff3e1f8621a503263fe2bc357
#
_cell.length_a   1.000
_cell.length_b   1.000
_cell.length_c   1.000
_cell.angle_alpha   90.00
_cell.angle_beta   90.00
_cell.angle_gamma   90.00
#
_symmetry.space_group_name_H-M   'P 1'
#
loop_
_entity.id
_entity.type
_entity.pdbx_description
1 polymer ?
#
loop_
_entity_poly.entity_id
_entity_poly.type
_entity_poly.pdbx_seq_one_letter_code
_entity_poly.pdbx_strand_id
1 'polypeptide(L)'
;MTLKSLLCTAAMATVAITAAMTANAQTEERRFRLIPLDEMTPEQRTAAEAIMSGPRASVPGSAATAKTPGSPFNPWLRSPEVADRLQRLGEALRFRSSIPARLNEFAILVTARQWDAQYEWHAHHRLALQAGLNPAVAADLAEGRVPAGMKDDETIVYNFCRELHQDKKVSDATYKAAVDKFGERGVIDLIAVSGYYVLVAMTLNVDRTPIPDGGKPPLPVLKR
;
A
#
# COMPACT_ATOMS: atom_id res chain seq x y z
N MET A 1 73.78 10.28 48.62
CA MET A 1 73.17 11.31 47.74
C MET A 1 72.18 10.60 46.88
N THR A 2 70.92 10.73 47.18
CA THR A 2 69.80 9.97 46.60
C THR A 2 69.00 10.85 45.63
N LEU A 3 68.94 10.45 44.36
CA LEU A 3 68.18 11.10 43.32
C LEU A 3 66.74 10.56 43.34
N LYS A 4 65.76 11.40 43.67
CA LYS A 4 64.34 11.05 43.64
C LYS A 4 63.81 11.28 42.22
N SER A 5 63.37 10.18 41.63
CA SER A 5 62.63 10.15 40.37
C SER A 5 61.19 10.61 40.61
N LEU A 6 60.74 11.67 39.93
CA LEU A 6 59.36 12.08 39.83
C LEU A 6 58.74 11.41 38.56
N LEU A 7 57.85 10.48 38.80
CA LEU A 7 56.96 9.97 37.75
C LEU A 7 55.74 10.89 37.64
N CYS A 8 55.63 11.58 36.51
CA CYS A 8 54.42 12.31 36.10
C CYS A 8 53.49 11.38 35.33
N THR A 9 52.42 10.94 35.94
CA THR A 9 51.35 10.20 35.28
C THR A 9 50.41 11.19 34.62
N ALA A 10 50.46 11.27 33.28
CA ALA A 10 49.50 12.00 32.50
C ALA A 10 48.26 11.11 32.29
N ALA A 11 47.15 11.46 32.92
CA ALA A 11 45.85 10.85 32.65
C ALA A 11 45.24 11.43 31.37
N MET A 12 45.24 10.66 30.29
CA MET A 12 44.46 11.01 29.10
C MET A 12 42.98 10.70 29.35
N ALA A 13 42.18 11.73 29.52
CA ALA A 13 40.72 11.61 29.51
C ALA A 13 40.24 11.48 28.06
N THR A 14 39.86 10.26 27.65
CA THR A 14 39.22 10.00 26.37
C THR A 14 37.75 10.42 26.48
N VAL A 15 37.43 11.60 25.94
CA VAL A 15 36.01 12.01 25.79
C VAL A 15 35.45 11.28 24.60
N ALA A 16 34.64 10.23 24.86
CA ALA A 16 33.83 9.57 23.84
C ALA A 16 32.65 10.47 23.48
N ILE A 17 32.75 11.17 22.36
CA ILE A 17 31.61 11.88 21.77
C ILE A 17 30.75 10.83 21.09
N THR A 18 29.73 10.34 21.79
CA THR A 18 28.62 9.59 21.19
C THR A 18 27.74 10.58 20.42
N ALA A 19 28.01 10.72 19.13
CA ALA A 19 27.10 11.39 18.22
C ALA A 19 25.85 10.51 18.13
N ALA A 20 24.81 10.86 18.87
CA ALA A 20 23.46 10.33 18.66
C ALA A 20 23.01 10.84 17.28
N MET A 21 23.13 9.99 16.26
CA MET A 21 22.43 10.18 14.99
C MET A 21 20.93 10.03 15.27
N THR A 22 20.28 11.13 15.64
CA THR A 22 18.84 11.24 15.49
C THR A 22 18.58 11.18 13.99
N ALA A 23 18.19 9.99 13.51
CA ALA A 23 17.61 9.86 12.19
C ALA A 23 16.33 10.71 12.19
N ASN A 24 16.48 11.95 11.78
CA ASN A 24 15.37 12.80 11.42
C ASN A 24 14.72 12.12 10.22
N ALA A 25 13.65 11.37 10.45
CA ALA A 25 12.79 10.89 9.38
C ALA A 25 12.15 12.13 8.76
N GLN A 26 12.91 12.82 7.90
CA GLN A 26 12.32 13.80 6.99
C GLN A 26 11.27 13.04 6.20
N THR A 27 10.01 13.38 6.42
CA THR A 27 8.93 12.95 5.55
C THR A 27 9.30 13.42 4.16
N GLU A 28 9.67 12.45 3.30
CA GLU A 28 10.06 12.77 1.93
C GLU A 28 8.93 13.56 1.27
N GLU A 29 9.28 14.70 0.67
CA GLU A 29 8.30 15.56 0.03
C GLU A 29 7.64 14.83 -1.15
N ARG A 30 6.34 15.01 -1.27
CA ARG A 30 5.53 14.47 -2.36
C ARG A 30 6.06 14.95 -3.72
N ARG A 31 6.18 14.03 -4.70
CA ARG A 31 6.72 14.37 -6.03
C ARG A 31 5.68 14.98 -6.97
N PHE A 32 4.44 14.51 -6.91
CA PHE A 32 3.36 15.04 -7.75
C PHE A 32 2.51 16.01 -6.93
N ARG A 33 2.70 17.31 -7.15
CA ARG A 33 1.78 18.33 -6.60
C ARG A 33 0.34 18.00 -6.98
N LEU A 34 -0.58 18.09 -6.04
CA LEU A 34 -2.00 17.96 -6.36
C LEU A 34 -2.40 19.09 -7.35
N ILE A 35 -3.08 18.70 -8.42
CA ILE A 35 -3.66 19.63 -9.38
C ILE A 35 -5.04 20.02 -8.83
N PRO A 36 -5.28 21.28 -8.43
CA PRO A 36 -6.59 21.74 -8.04
C PRO A 36 -7.51 21.88 -9.26
N LEU A 37 -8.83 21.83 -9.04
CA LEU A 37 -9.80 21.81 -10.14
C LEU A 37 -9.71 23.01 -11.07
N ASP A 38 -9.39 24.18 -10.55
CA ASP A 38 -9.26 25.43 -11.29
C ASP A 38 -8.01 25.50 -12.16
N GLU A 39 -7.00 24.68 -11.87
CA GLU A 39 -5.77 24.56 -12.67
C GLU A 39 -5.81 23.41 -13.70
N MET A 40 -6.89 22.63 -13.74
CA MET A 40 -7.00 21.48 -14.66
C MET A 40 -7.30 21.91 -16.09
N THR A 41 -6.67 21.20 -17.05
CA THR A 41 -7.12 21.27 -18.46
C THR A 41 -8.53 20.68 -18.59
N PRO A 42 -9.25 20.95 -19.72
CA PRO A 42 -10.57 20.36 -19.93
C PRO A 42 -10.59 18.83 -19.81
N GLU A 43 -9.58 18.15 -20.36
CA GLU A 43 -9.45 16.68 -20.34
C GLU A 43 -9.20 16.16 -18.90
N GLN A 44 -8.33 16.85 -18.15
CA GLN A 44 -8.08 16.54 -16.74
C GLN A 44 -9.33 16.71 -15.89
N ARG A 45 -10.08 17.79 -16.13
CA ARG A 45 -11.33 18.07 -15.44
C ARG A 45 -12.38 17.00 -15.71
N THR A 46 -12.55 16.60 -16.98
CA THR A 46 -13.47 15.52 -17.36
C THR A 46 -13.14 14.22 -16.64
N ALA A 47 -11.84 13.85 -16.59
CA ALA A 47 -11.40 12.65 -15.87
C ALA A 47 -11.61 12.78 -14.34
N ALA A 48 -11.32 13.94 -13.75
CA ALA A 48 -11.51 14.21 -12.34
C ALA A 48 -13.00 14.13 -11.95
N GLU A 49 -13.90 14.72 -12.73
CA GLU A 49 -15.34 14.70 -12.52
C GLU A 49 -15.88 13.26 -12.59
N ALA A 50 -15.42 12.45 -13.56
CA ALA A 50 -15.79 11.04 -13.66
C ALA A 50 -15.37 10.22 -12.41
N ILE A 51 -14.20 10.51 -11.84
CA ILE A 51 -13.72 9.88 -10.59
C ILE A 51 -14.58 10.31 -9.41
N MET A 52 -14.89 11.60 -9.31
CA MET A 52 -15.57 12.21 -8.16
C MET A 52 -17.07 11.94 -8.14
N SER A 53 -17.71 11.70 -9.29
CA SER A 53 -19.15 11.40 -9.40
C SER A 53 -19.47 9.91 -9.38
N GLY A 54 -18.47 9.03 -9.45
CA GLY A 54 -18.64 7.59 -9.48
C GLY A 54 -18.95 6.97 -8.11
N PRO A 55 -19.08 5.63 -8.03
CA PRO A 55 -19.41 4.91 -6.78
C PRO A 55 -18.43 5.16 -5.62
N ARG A 56 -17.21 5.61 -5.92
CA ARG A 56 -16.23 5.99 -4.90
C ARG A 56 -16.67 7.17 -4.05
N ALA A 57 -17.49 8.07 -4.59
CA ALA A 57 -18.01 9.23 -3.85
C ALA A 57 -18.78 8.83 -2.58
N SER A 58 -19.40 7.65 -2.58
CA SER A 58 -20.18 7.13 -1.46
C SER A 58 -19.35 6.42 -0.39
N VAL A 59 -18.04 6.21 -0.62
CA VAL A 59 -17.17 5.51 0.35
C VAL A 59 -16.65 6.51 1.38
N PRO A 60 -16.97 6.36 2.68
CA PRO A 60 -16.46 7.25 3.71
C PRO A 60 -14.92 7.32 3.71
N GLY A 61 -14.37 8.52 3.72
CA GLY A 61 -12.92 8.74 3.65
C GLY A 61 -12.32 8.46 2.27
N SER A 62 -13.15 8.33 1.23
CA SER A 62 -12.66 8.25 -0.14
C SER A 62 -12.09 9.60 -0.59
N ALA A 63 -11.17 9.54 -1.56
CA ALA A 63 -10.58 10.73 -2.19
C ALA A 63 -11.62 11.66 -2.86
N ALA A 64 -12.87 11.21 -2.99
CA ALA A 64 -13.96 11.96 -3.63
C ALA A 64 -14.61 13.03 -2.73
N THR A 65 -14.33 13.06 -1.42
CA THR A 65 -14.85 14.08 -0.51
C THR A 65 -14.02 15.38 -0.52
N ALA A 66 -12.88 15.38 -1.18
CA ALA A 66 -12.03 16.54 -1.33
C ALA A 66 -12.42 17.40 -2.55
N LYS A 67 -11.97 18.65 -2.57
CA LYS A 67 -12.16 19.56 -3.73
C LYS A 67 -11.43 19.10 -5.02
N THR A 68 -10.66 18.03 -4.95
CA THR A 68 -9.93 17.43 -6.08
C THR A 68 -9.72 15.94 -5.77
N PRO A 69 -9.60 15.07 -6.80
CA PRO A 69 -9.26 13.68 -6.55
C PRO A 69 -7.96 13.54 -5.76
N GLY A 70 -7.95 12.67 -4.75
CA GLY A 70 -6.73 12.32 -4.02
C GLY A 70 -5.86 11.32 -4.77
N SER A 71 -4.85 10.79 -4.08
CA SER A 71 -4.00 9.72 -4.65
C SER A 71 -4.75 8.37 -4.69
N PRO A 72 -4.46 7.54 -5.69
CA PRO A 72 -3.51 7.73 -6.80
C PRO A 72 -4.07 8.57 -7.97
N PHE A 73 -5.33 8.95 -7.93
CA PHE A 73 -6.05 9.55 -9.06
C PHE A 73 -5.45 10.88 -9.52
N ASN A 74 -5.14 11.79 -8.59
CA ASN A 74 -4.60 13.09 -8.96
C ASN A 74 -3.26 13.01 -9.69
N PRO A 75 -2.27 12.19 -9.28
CA PRO A 75 -1.09 11.89 -10.09
C PRO A 75 -1.42 11.45 -11.52
N TRP A 76 -2.40 10.58 -11.70
CA TRP A 76 -2.80 10.04 -13.01
C TRP A 76 -3.40 11.08 -13.95
N LEU A 77 -3.96 12.19 -13.44
CA LEU A 77 -4.51 13.27 -14.28
C LEU A 77 -3.46 13.89 -15.21
N ARG A 78 -2.17 13.66 -15.00
CA ARG A 78 -1.11 14.07 -15.94
C ARG A 78 -1.16 13.31 -17.26
N SER A 79 -1.86 12.19 -17.28
CA SER A 79 -2.22 11.41 -18.47
C SER A 79 -3.73 11.12 -18.41
N PRO A 80 -4.59 12.05 -18.84
CA PRO A 80 -6.04 11.97 -18.64
C PRO A 80 -6.68 10.70 -19.20
N GLU A 81 -6.21 10.24 -20.37
CA GLU A 81 -6.69 8.99 -20.96
C GLU A 81 -6.36 7.78 -20.09
N VAL A 82 -5.13 7.70 -19.58
CA VAL A 82 -4.72 6.64 -18.63
C VAL A 82 -5.54 6.72 -17.35
N ALA A 83 -5.74 7.93 -16.81
CA ALA A 83 -6.57 8.15 -15.62
C ALA A 83 -8.00 7.63 -15.80
N ASP A 84 -8.64 7.92 -16.95
CA ASP A 84 -9.99 7.45 -17.23
C ASP A 84 -10.06 5.91 -17.32
N ARG A 85 -9.12 5.27 -18.02
CA ARG A 85 -9.09 3.81 -18.13
C ARG A 85 -8.86 3.13 -16.77
N LEU A 86 -7.90 3.63 -16.02
CA LEU A 86 -7.55 3.09 -14.71
C LEU A 86 -8.67 3.28 -13.68
N GLN A 87 -9.30 4.45 -13.65
CA GLN A 87 -10.41 4.67 -12.73
C GLN A 87 -11.60 3.74 -13.02
N ARG A 88 -11.95 3.49 -14.30
CA ARG A 88 -13.01 2.57 -14.71
C ARG A 88 -12.68 1.12 -14.36
N LEU A 89 -11.43 0.69 -14.57
CA LEU A 89 -10.97 -0.63 -14.17
C LEU A 89 -11.06 -0.79 -12.64
N GLY A 90 -10.51 0.16 -11.89
CA GLY A 90 -10.55 0.11 -10.43
C GLY A 90 -11.98 0.17 -9.87
N GLU A 91 -12.91 0.85 -10.53
CA GLU A 91 -14.33 0.83 -10.19
C GLU A 91 -14.94 -0.56 -10.40
N ALA A 92 -14.65 -1.19 -11.54
CA ALA A 92 -15.13 -2.55 -11.81
C ALA A 92 -14.64 -3.54 -10.76
N LEU A 93 -13.34 -3.50 -10.44
CA LEU A 93 -12.71 -4.41 -9.47
C LEU A 93 -13.21 -4.21 -8.04
N ARG A 94 -13.55 -2.99 -7.64
CA ARG A 94 -14.02 -2.73 -6.27
C ARG A 94 -15.51 -2.95 -6.06
N PHE A 95 -16.32 -2.64 -7.06
CA PHE A 95 -17.78 -2.59 -6.88
C PHE A 95 -18.56 -3.62 -7.71
N ARG A 96 -17.88 -4.32 -8.64
CA ARG A 96 -18.51 -5.30 -9.54
C ARG A 96 -17.72 -6.62 -9.64
N SER A 97 -16.71 -6.81 -8.78
CA SER A 97 -15.96 -8.07 -8.69
C SER A 97 -16.87 -9.23 -8.28
N SER A 98 -16.60 -10.42 -8.79
CA SER A 98 -17.22 -11.66 -8.33
C SER A 98 -16.61 -12.15 -7.00
N ILE A 99 -15.48 -11.60 -6.58
CA ILE A 99 -14.83 -11.91 -5.32
C ILE A 99 -15.52 -11.12 -4.20
N PRO A 100 -15.93 -11.76 -3.09
CA PRO A 100 -16.52 -11.06 -1.94
C PRO A 100 -15.62 -9.93 -1.43
N ALA A 101 -16.23 -8.80 -1.00
CA ALA A 101 -15.52 -7.59 -0.59
C ALA A 101 -14.38 -7.86 0.41
N ARG A 102 -14.60 -8.72 1.41
CA ARG A 102 -13.58 -9.12 2.39
C ARG A 102 -12.33 -9.73 1.73
N LEU A 103 -12.55 -10.62 0.77
CA LEU A 103 -11.46 -11.30 0.06
C LEU A 103 -10.78 -10.37 -0.96
N ASN A 104 -11.55 -9.49 -1.58
CA ASN A 104 -11.03 -8.48 -2.50
C ASN A 104 -10.09 -7.51 -1.74
N GLU A 105 -10.55 -6.97 -0.61
CA GLU A 105 -9.72 -6.11 0.25
C GLU A 105 -8.49 -6.87 0.80
N PHE A 106 -8.63 -8.16 1.12
CA PHE A 106 -7.49 -8.98 1.56
C PHE A 106 -6.44 -9.15 0.45
N ALA A 107 -6.85 -9.41 -0.79
CA ALA A 107 -5.93 -9.46 -1.94
C ALA A 107 -5.19 -8.13 -2.13
N ILE A 108 -5.88 -7.00 -1.92
CA ILE A 108 -5.27 -5.66 -1.95
C ILE A 108 -4.21 -5.52 -0.85
N LEU A 109 -4.50 -5.96 0.38
CA LEU A 109 -3.53 -5.90 1.47
C LEU A 109 -2.30 -6.79 1.21
N VAL A 110 -2.47 -7.99 0.64
CA VAL A 110 -1.35 -8.85 0.23
C VAL A 110 -0.47 -8.12 -0.79
N THR A 111 -1.08 -7.46 -1.78
CA THR A 111 -0.36 -6.66 -2.77
C THR A 111 0.35 -5.46 -2.13
N ALA A 112 -0.34 -4.71 -1.28
CA ALA A 112 0.23 -3.57 -0.58
C ALA A 112 1.45 -3.95 0.27
N ARG A 113 1.41 -5.11 0.97
CA ARG A 113 2.56 -5.62 1.73
C ARG A 113 3.72 -5.99 0.83
N GLN A 114 3.47 -6.64 -0.32
CA GLN A 114 4.51 -7.00 -1.29
C GLN A 114 5.27 -5.78 -1.84
N TRP A 115 4.58 -4.66 -1.98
CA TRP A 115 5.12 -3.40 -2.50
C TRP A 115 5.53 -2.42 -1.42
N ASP A 116 5.45 -2.78 -0.14
CA ASP A 116 5.68 -1.88 1.00
C ASP A 116 4.88 -0.57 0.88
N ALA A 117 3.70 -0.64 0.24
CA ALA A 117 2.89 0.51 -0.12
C ALA A 117 2.10 1.04 1.08
N GLN A 118 2.73 1.94 1.84
CA GLN A 118 2.23 2.45 3.11
C GLN A 118 0.84 3.09 3.00
N TYR A 119 0.66 3.97 2.00
CA TYR A 119 -0.62 4.65 1.80
C TYR A 119 -1.73 3.69 1.36
N GLU A 120 -1.42 2.72 0.48
CA GLU A 120 -2.38 1.71 0.04
C GLU A 120 -2.84 0.84 1.20
N TRP A 121 -1.89 0.38 2.03
CA TRP A 121 -2.20 -0.33 3.26
C TRP A 121 -3.09 0.51 4.18
N HIS A 122 -2.72 1.75 4.44
CA HIS A 122 -3.50 2.67 5.29
C HIS A 122 -4.95 2.79 4.81
N ALA A 123 -5.15 2.98 3.50
CA ALA A 123 -6.47 3.15 2.92
C ALA A 123 -7.32 1.87 3.00
N HIS A 124 -6.72 0.71 2.70
CA HIS A 124 -7.44 -0.56 2.53
C HIS A 124 -7.54 -1.39 3.81
N HIS A 125 -6.64 -1.23 4.78
CA HIS A 125 -6.70 -1.96 6.06
C HIS A 125 -8.04 -1.75 6.78
N ARG A 126 -8.47 -0.50 6.91
CA ARG A 126 -9.76 -0.19 7.52
C ARG A 126 -10.94 -0.83 6.75
N LEU A 127 -10.89 -0.80 5.42
CA LEU A 127 -11.94 -1.38 4.59
C LEU A 127 -11.98 -2.89 4.70
N ALA A 128 -10.82 -3.55 4.77
CA ALA A 128 -10.73 -5.00 4.99
C ALA A 128 -11.35 -5.42 6.33
N LEU A 129 -11.05 -4.67 7.41
CA LEU A 129 -11.65 -4.93 8.72
C LEU A 129 -13.17 -4.71 8.71
N GLN A 130 -13.64 -3.64 8.09
CA GLN A 130 -15.07 -3.36 7.91
C GLN A 130 -15.78 -4.44 7.09
N ALA A 131 -15.09 -5.04 6.12
CA ALA A 131 -15.60 -6.16 5.32
C ALA A 131 -15.52 -7.51 6.08
N GLY A 132 -15.00 -7.54 7.31
CA GLY A 132 -14.97 -8.72 8.18
C GLY A 132 -13.69 -9.55 8.11
N LEU A 133 -12.57 -8.97 7.64
CA LEU A 133 -11.26 -9.60 7.80
C LEU A 133 -10.88 -9.61 9.29
N ASN A 134 -10.36 -10.75 9.77
CA ASN A 134 -9.87 -10.86 11.15
C ASN A 134 -8.67 -9.92 11.36
N PRO A 135 -8.70 -9.02 12.37
CA PRO A 135 -7.58 -8.13 12.68
C PRO A 135 -6.24 -8.85 12.90
N ALA A 136 -6.25 -10.06 13.47
CA ALA A 136 -5.03 -10.86 13.67
C ALA A 136 -4.41 -11.30 12.33
N VAL A 137 -5.24 -11.66 11.33
CA VAL A 137 -4.78 -12.00 9.98
C VAL A 137 -4.12 -10.78 9.31
N ALA A 138 -4.72 -9.60 9.45
CA ALA A 138 -4.13 -8.38 8.92
C ALA A 138 -2.81 -8.01 9.64
N ALA A 139 -2.75 -8.20 10.96
CA ALA A 139 -1.54 -7.93 11.74
C ALA A 139 -0.36 -8.84 11.35
N ASP A 140 -0.61 -10.15 11.20
CA ASP A 140 0.42 -11.08 10.73
C ASP A 140 0.92 -10.72 9.34
N LEU A 141 0.00 -10.37 8.42
CA LEU A 141 0.35 -9.94 7.08
C LEU A 141 1.19 -8.67 7.09
N ALA A 142 0.86 -7.68 7.94
CA ALA A 142 1.64 -6.45 8.09
C ALA A 142 3.10 -6.74 8.48
N GLU A 143 3.31 -7.71 9.35
CA GLU A 143 4.62 -8.17 9.80
C GLU A 143 5.35 -9.09 8.79
N GLY A 144 4.76 -9.33 7.63
CA GLY A 144 5.32 -10.22 6.60
C GLY A 144 5.27 -11.71 6.96
N ARG A 145 4.51 -12.07 7.97
CA ARG A 145 4.29 -13.48 8.35
C ARG A 145 3.17 -14.10 7.51
N VAL A 146 3.19 -15.42 7.39
CA VAL A 146 2.03 -16.16 6.91
C VAL A 146 0.93 -16.00 7.97
N PRO A 147 -0.23 -15.40 7.62
CA PRO A 147 -1.24 -15.14 8.63
C PRO A 147 -1.81 -16.41 9.27
N ALA A 148 -1.87 -16.44 10.60
CA ALA A 148 -2.54 -17.51 11.33
C ALA A 148 -4.05 -17.25 11.40
N GLY A 149 -4.85 -18.32 11.42
CA GLY A 149 -6.31 -18.23 11.59
C GLY A 149 -7.07 -17.67 10.38
N MET A 150 -6.46 -17.70 9.18
CA MET A 150 -7.18 -17.46 7.93
C MET A 150 -8.31 -18.49 7.76
N LYS A 151 -9.44 -18.04 7.24
CA LYS A 151 -10.51 -18.92 6.74
C LYS A 151 -10.03 -19.64 5.49
N ASP A 152 -10.69 -20.74 5.10
CA ASP A 152 -10.31 -21.51 3.91
C ASP A 152 -10.27 -20.66 2.65
N ASP A 153 -11.26 -19.79 2.46
CA ASP A 153 -11.31 -18.87 1.31
C ASP A 153 -10.23 -17.77 1.35
N GLU A 154 -9.85 -17.32 2.55
CA GLU A 154 -8.73 -16.40 2.74
C GLU A 154 -7.40 -17.09 2.42
N THR A 155 -7.23 -18.35 2.81
CA THR A 155 -6.03 -19.14 2.51
C THR A 155 -5.84 -19.30 1.00
N ILE A 156 -6.92 -19.56 0.26
CA ILE A 156 -6.87 -19.65 -1.21
C ILE A 156 -6.42 -18.32 -1.82
N VAL A 157 -7.01 -17.21 -1.41
CA VAL A 157 -6.65 -15.86 -1.91
C VAL A 157 -5.21 -15.52 -1.54
N TYR A 158 -4.80 -15.79 -0.30
CA TYR A 158 -3.44 -15.52 0.16
C TYR A 158 -2.41 -16.29 -0.67
N ASN A 159 -2.59 -17.60 -0.84
CA ASN A 159 -1.66 -18.44 -1.59
C ASN A 159 -1.59 -17.99 -3.06
N PHE A 160 -2.73 -17.72 -3.67
CA PHE A 160 -2.80 -17.24 -5.05
C PHE A 160 -2.03 -15.93 -5.24
N CYS A 161 -2.33 -14.91 -4.44
CA CYS A 161 -1.67 -13.62 -4.54
C CYS A 161 -0.18 -13.70 -4.18
N ARG A 162 0.19 -14.47 -3.14
CA ARG A 162 1.59 -14.66 -2.74
C ARG A 162 2.41 -15.31 -3.86
N GLU A 163 1.95 -16.42 -4.42
CA GLU A 163 2.64 -17.11 -5.52
C GLU A 163 2.75 -16.17 -6.73
N LEU A 164 1.67 -15.49 -7.10
CA LEU A 164 1.67 -14.57 -8.23
C LEU A 164 2.70 -13.44 -8.05
N HIS A 165 2.81 -12.86 -6.85
CA HIS A 165 3.74 -11.77 -6.60
C HIS A 165 5.18 -12.22 -6.38
N GLN A 166 5.41 -13.34 -5.70
CA GLN A 166 6.76 -13.80 -5.36
C GLN A 166 7.36 -14.68 -6.47
N ASP A 167 6.59 -15.67 -6.93
CA ASP A 167 7.05 -16.69 -7.88
C ASP A 167 6.78 -16.30 -9.35
N LYS A 168 5.99 -15.22 -9.57
CA LYS A 168 5.56 -14.72 -10.90
C LYS A 168 4.70 -15.73 -11.68
N LYS A 169 4.18 -16.71 -11.01
CA LYS A 169 3.30 -17.77 -11.51
C LYS A 169 2.49 -18.33 -10.37
N VAL A 170 1.45 -19.08 -10.70
CA VAL A 170 0.60 -19.78 -9.74
C VAL A 170 0.73 -21.28 -10.01
N SER A 171 0.90 -22.10 -8.97
CA SER A 171 0.95 -23.56 -9.07
C SER A 171 -0.40 -24.14 -9.49
N ASP A 172 -0.38 -25.32 -10.13
CA ASP A 172 -1.62 -26.00 -10.57
C ASP A 172 -2.56 -26.27 -9.39
N ALA A 173 -2.01 -26.60 -8.22
CA ALA A 173 -2.79 -26.86 -7.01
C ALA A 173 -3.51 -25.59 -6.54
N THR A 174 -2.79 -24.45 -6.48
CA THR A 174 -3.36 -23.16 -6.08
C THR A 174 -4.36 -22.65 -7.13
N TYR A 175 -4.05 -22.80 -8.41
CA TYR A 175 -4.97 -22.47 -9.50
C TYR A 175 -6.27 -23.28 -9.38
N LYS A 176 -6.17 -24.61 -9.21
CA LYS A 176 -7.32 -25.47 -9.05
C LYS A 176 -8.18 -25.06 -7.86
N ALA A 177 -7.57 -24.81 -6.70
CA ALA A 177 -8.30 -24.36 -5.51
C ALA A 177 -9.05 -23.06 -5.74
N ALA A 178 -8.45 -22.09 -6.47
CA ALA A 178 -9.09 -20.84 -6.82
C ALA A 178 -10.25 -21.03 -7.79
N VAL A 179 -10.10 -21.88 -8.81
CA VAL A 179 -11.19 -22.21 -9.76
C VAL A 179 -12.33 -22.94 -9.06
N ASP A 180 -12.04 -23.94 -8.23
CA ASP A 180 -13.06 -24.70 -7.48
C ASP A 180 -13.87 -23.76 -6.56
N LYS A 181 -13.24 -22.75 -6.00
CA LYS A 181 -13.89 -21.82 -5.05
C LYS A 181 -14.60 -20.65 -5.72
N PHE A 182 -13.99 -20.06 -6.73
CA PHE A 182 -14.42 -18.76 -7.31
C PHE A 182 -14.80 -18.86 -8.79
N GLY A 183 -14.59 -20.00 -9.45
CA GLY A 183 -14.71 -20.16 -10.88
C GLY A 183 -13.63 -19.41 -11.66
N GLU A 184 -13.57 -19.61 -12.98
CA GLU A 184 -12.61 -18.92 -13.85
C GLU A 184 -12.76 -17.39 -13.81
N ARG A 185 -13.99 -16.89 -13.70
CA ARG A 185 -14.25 -15.45 -13.54
C ARG A 185 -13.57 -14.91 -12.29
N GLY A 186 -13.68 -15.61 -11.15
CA GLY A 186 -13.04 -15.18 -9.91
C GLY A 186 -11.52 -15.22 -9.99
N VAL A 187 -10.95 -16.18 -10.73
CA VAL A 187 -9.50 -16.21 -11.00
C VAL A 187 -9.06 -14.98 -11.80
N ILE A 188 -9.82 -14.59 -12.85
CA ILE A 188 -9.54 -13.36 -13.60
C ILE A 188 -9.67 -12.13 -12.72
N ASP A 189 -10.68 -12.06 -11.85
CA ASP A 189 -10.85 -10.95 -10.90
C ASP A 189 -9.67 -10.88 -9.90
N LEU A 190 -9.14 -12.01 -9.40
CA LEU A 190 -7.94 -12.05 -8.54
C LEU A 190 -6.67 -11.58 -9.26
N ILE A 191 -6.47 -11.99 -10.51
CA ILE A 191 -5.35 -11.51 -11.34
C ILE A 191 -5.49 -10.00 -11.55
N ALA A 192 -6.69 -9.55 -11.91
CA ALA A 192 -6.93 -8.16 -12.23
C ALA A 192 -6.79 -7.24 -11.00
N VAL A 193 -7.31 -7.63 -9.83
CA VAL A 193 -7.12 -6.86 -8.60
C VAL A 193 -5.66 -6.80 -8.20
N SER A 194 -4.93 -7.92 -8.24
CA SER A 194 -3.50 -7.96 -7.94
C SER A 194 -2.70 -7.04 -8.86
N GLY A 195 -2.90 -7.14 -10.19
CA GLY A 195 -2.17 -6.31 -11.17
C GLY A 195 -2.52 -4.82 -11.07
N TYR A 196 -3.80 -4.50 -10.89
CA TYR A 196 -4.24 -3.12 -10.73
C TYR A 196 -3.64 -2.46 -9.48
N TYR A 197 -3.64 -3.17 -8.34
CA TYR A 197 -3.09 -2.62 -7.10
C TYR A 197 -1.55 -2.61 -7.07
N VAL A 198 -0.88 -3.42 -7.88
CA VAL A 198 0.56 -3.20 -8.17
C VAL A 198 0.78 -1.85 -8.84
N LEU A 199 -0.03 -1.48 -9.84
CA LEU A 199 0.07 -0.18 -10.50
C LEU A 199 -0.26 0.97 -9.53
N VAL A 200 -1.27 0.80 -8.67
CA VAL A 200 -1.59 1.75 -7.59
C VAL A 200 -0.40 1.91 -6.65
N ALA A 201 0.15 0.82 -6.15
CA ALA A 201 1.32 0.82 -5.25
C ALA A 201 2.54 1.52 -5.88
N MET A 202 2.85 1.20 -7.15
CA MET A 202 3.90 1.88 -7.91
C MET A 202 3.66 3.40 -7.98
N THR A 203 2.44 3.82 -8.28
CA THR A 203 2.10 5.26 -8.34
C THR A 203 2.29 5.93 -7.00
N LEU A 204 1.77 5.34 -5.93
CA LEU A 204 1.84 5.89 -4.57
C LEU A 204 3.28 5.97 -4.06
N ASN A 205 4.09 4.94 -4.33
CA ASN A 205 5.50 4.89 -3.94
C ASN A 205 6.34 5.88 -4.74
N VAL A 206 6.11 5.99 -6.06
CA VAL A 206 6.77 7.02 -6.89
C VAL A 206 6.37 8.42 -6.46
N ASP A 207 5.10 8.65 -6.17
CA ASP A 207 4.57 9.93 -5.69
C ASP A 207 5.06 10.28 -4.27
N ARG A 208 5.53 9.30 -3.49
CA ARG A 208 5.77 9.47 -2.06
C ARG A 208 4.52 9.98 -1.35
N THR A 209 3.38 9.39 -1.67
CA THR A 209 2.09 9.82 -1.13
C THR A 209 2.11 9.76 0.41
N PRO A 210 1.94 10.88 1.11
CA PRO A 210 2.02 10.90 2.55
C PRO A 210 0.79 10.23 3.19
N ILE A 211 1.01 9.62 4.37
CA ILE A 211 -0.11 9.18 5.20
C ILE A 211 -0.91 10.41 5.65
N PRO A 212 -2.24 10.40 5.56
CA PRO A 212 -3.07 11.51 6.00
C PRO A 212 -2.79 11.92 7.45
N ASP A 213 -2.95 13.20 7.74
CA ASP A 213 -2.83 13.78 9.08
C ASP A 213 -1.45 13.55 9.76
N GLY A 214 -0.39 13.34 8.97
CA GLY A 214 0.95 13.09 9.50
C GLY A 214 1.09 11.75 10.24
N GLY A 215 0.21 10.79 9.94
CA GLY A 215 0.22 9.45 10.52
C GLY A 215 1.53 8.71 10.29
N LYS A 216 1.87 7.81 11.23
CA LYS A 216 3.04 6.95 11.07
C LYS A 216 2.80 5.92 9.96
N PRO A 217 3.86 5.53 9.20
CA PRO A 217 3.79 4.42 8.27
C PRO A 217 3.25 3.16 8.95
N PRO A 218 2.15 2.56 8.47
CA PRO A 218 1.50 1.43 9.15
C PRO A 218 2.23 0.10 8.97
N LEU A 219 3.06 -0.04 7.94
CA LEU A 219 3.81 -1.26 7.67
C LEU A 219 5.22 -1.15 8.25
N PRO A 220 5.67 -2.13 9.04
CA PRO A 220 7.06 -2.19 9.48
C PRO A 220 7.99 -2.46 8.30
N VAL A 221 9.23 -1.94 8.41
CA VAL A 221 10.29 -2.26 7.45
C VAL A 221 10.73 -3.71 7.68
N LEU A 222 10.54 -4.55 6.68
CA LEU A 222 11.03 -5.93 6.76
C LEU A 222 12.51 -5.99 6.38
N LYS A 223 13.29 -6.71 7.17
CA LYS A 223 14.66 -7.09 6.78
C LYS A 223 14.56 -8.09 5.62
N ARG A 224 15.03 -7.69 4.47
CA ARG A 224 15.17 -8.56 3.29
C ARG A 224 16.49 -9.31 3.35
#